data_a65a018cb2678e6a6273e3e7521ece3c
#
_entry.id   a65a018cb2678e6a6273e3e7521ece3c
#
_cell.length_a   1.000
_cell.length_b   1.000
_cell.length_c   1.000
_cell.angle_alpha   90.00
_cell.angle_beta   90.00
_cell.angle_gamma   90.00
#
_symmetry.space_group_name_H-M   'P 1'
#
loop_
_entity.id
_entity.type
_entity.pdbx_description
1 polymer ?
#
loop_
_entity_poly.entity_id
_entity_poly.type
_entity_poly.pdbx_seq_one_letter_code
_entity_poly.pdbx_strand_id
1 'polypeptide(L)'
;MGFVIVPSQPFGFNYLGGKLLSAICTSHTVREICNKKYDMNICLFETTSLYGSTKSVSQYDGMKPYIRFKGLTESDIVPMMHGQRYTDLKNYVEDITGDLLGGDTSTTSRKLRTFTKIIALTKAALKGTPEGDEFNLTIENAKKLTEKKRYYISDYGFKNTVDYMNCKTDKLLPGENYEKHELPNVIEWWRTKAINRYETLKSEGRLRTELEVWTSGKDIQIIR
;
A
#
# COMPACT_ATOMS: atom_id res chain seq x y z
N MET A 1 2.85 -9.06 5.36
CA MET A 1 2.28 -8.05 4.44
C MET A 1 3.37 -7.19 3.84
N GLY A 2 3.31 -6.94 2.53
CA GLY A 2 4.20 -6.00 1.83
C GLY A 2 3.61 -4.59 1.82
N PHE A 3 4.13 -3.67 2.64
CA PHE A 3 3.61 -2.31 2.74
C PHE A 3 4.16 -1.35 1.68
N VAL A 4 5.46 -1.50 1.37
CA VAL A 4 6.15 -0.66 0.41
C VAL A 4 7.00 -1.54 -0.48
N ILE A 5 6.68 -1.60 -1.76
CA ILE A 5 7.42 -2.37 -2.76
C ILE A 5 7.80 -1.41 -3.87
N VAL A 6 8.95 -0.77 -3.70
CA VAL A 6 9.45 0.27 -4.60
C VAL A 6 10.86 -0.08 -5.06
N PRO A 7 11.09 -0.26 -6.35
CA PRO A 7 12.43 -0.47 -6.87
C PRO A 7 13.21 0.84 -6.88
N SER A 8 14.50 0.76 -6.60
CA SER A 8 15.42 1.86 -6.82
C SER A 8 15.73 2.02 -8.32
N GLN A 9 16.23 3.19 -8.69
CA GLN A 9 16.74 3.40 -10.04
C GLN A 9 18.00 2.56 -10.28
N PRO A 10 18.25 2.07 -11.51
CA PRO A 10 17.47 2.31 -12.73
C PRO A 10 16.18 1.46 -12.86
N PHE A 11 15.96 0.48 -12.00
CA PHE A 11 14.81 -0.44 -12.09
C PHE A 11 13.46 0.27 -11.98
N GLY A 12 13.40 1.44 -11.35
CA GLY A 12 12.22 2.30 -11.28
C GLY A 12 11.84 2.99 -12.59
N PHE A 13 12.68 2.91 -13.63
CA PHE A 13 12.44 3.59 -14.91
C PHE A 13 11.52 2.83 -15.86
N ASN A 14 10.39 2.33 -15.42
CA ASN A 14 9.44 1.60 -16.25
C ASN A 14 9.89 0.20 -16.73
N TYR A 15 10.99 -0.34 -16.21
CA TYR A 15 11.49 -1.68 -16.57
C TYR A 15 10.79 -2.83 -15.82
N LEU A 16 9.59 -2.61 -15.31
CA LEU A 16 8.85 -3.57 -14.50
C LEU A 16 9.57 -4.01 -13.21
N GLY A 17 10.45 -3.18 -12.66
CA GLY A 17 11.18 -3.48 -11.42
C GLY A 17 10.24 -3.67 -10.22
N GLY A 18 9.14 -2.92 -10.13
CA GLY A 18 8.12 -3.13 -9.11
C GLY A 18 7.44 -4.50 -9.21
N LYS A 19 7.22 -5.01 -10.43
CA LYS A 19 6.71 -6.36 -10.65
C LYS A 19 7.74 -7.43 -10.25
N LEU A 20 9.02 -7.19 -10.54
CA LEU A 20 10.10 -8.09 -10.12
C LEU A 20 10.14 -8.21 -8.59
N LEU A 21 10.25 -7.09 -7.88
CA LEU A 21 10.31 -7.10 -6.42
C LEU A 21 9.07 -7.76 -5.81
N SER A 22 7.88 -7.46 -6.35
CA SER A 22 6.64 -8.06 -5.87
C SER A 22 6.60 -9.57 -6.11
N ALA A 23 7.07 -10.04 -7.26
CA ALA A 23 7.13 -11.47 -7.56
C ALA A 23 8.20 -12.19 -6.70
N ILE A 24 9.37 -11.57 -6.49
CA ILE A 24 10.41 -12.09 -5.58
C ILE A 24 9.86 -12.26 -4.16
N CYS A 25 9.06 -11.31 -3.65
CA CYS A 25 8.41 -11.44 -2.34
C CYS A 25 7.50 -12.66 -2.23
N THR A 26 7.02 -13.18 -3.35
CA THR A 26 6.19 -14.39 -3.40
C THR A 26 6.97 -15.66 -3.76
N SER A 27 8.30 -15.60 -3.81
CA SER A 27 9.14 -16.77 -4.05
C SER A 27 9.30 -17.62 -2.79
N HIS A 28 9.51 -18.93 -3.00
CA HIS A 28 9.85 -19.85 -1.89
C HIS A 28 11.12 -19.44 -1.17
N THR A 29 12.13 -18.95 -1.88
CA THR A 29 13.38 -18.45 -1.30
C THR A 29 13.15 -17.36 -0.26
N VAL A 30 12.36 -16.34 -0.59
CA VAL A 30 12.05 -15.25 0.37
C VAL A 30 11.17 -15.76 1.51
N ARG A 31 10.20 -16.62 1.21
CA ARG A 31 9.36 -17.28 2.22
C ARG A 31 10.21 -18.05 3.24
N GLU A 32 11.17 -18.85 2.79
CA GLU A 32 12.06 -19.65 3.65
C GLU A 32 12.99 -18.79 4.50
N ILE A 33 13.55 -17.72 3.94
CA ILE A 33 14.34 -16.74 4.69
C ILE A 33 13.49 -16.13 5.82
N CYS A 34 12.26 -15.75 5.54
CA CYS A 34 11.36 -15.22 6.55
C CYS A 34 10.94 -16.27 7.58
N ASN A 35 10.63 -17.49 7.15
CA ASN A 35 10.32 -18.60 8.05
C ASN A 35 11.44 -18.85 9.04
N LYS A 36 12.68 -18.93 8.54
CA LYS A 36 13.87 -19.13 9.38
C LYS A 36 14.13 -17.95 10.32
N LYS A 37 13.92 -16.72 9.84
CA LYS A 37 14.17 -15.50 10.63
C LYS A 37 13.19 -15.33 11.79
N TYR A 38 11.94 -15.67 11.59
CA TYR A 38 10.85 -15.40 12.53
C TYR A 38 10.30 -16.65 13.20
N ASP A 39 10.91 -17.82 12.96
CA ASP A 39 10.48 -19.13 13.46
C ASP A 39 8.98 -19.38 13.22
N MET A 40 8.56 -19.26 11.96
CA MET A 40 7.15 -19.41 11.56
C MET A 40 7.03 -20.14 10.23
N ASN A 41 5.81 -20.55 9.88
CA ASN A 41 5.52 -21.17 8.60
C ASN A 41 4.54 -20.28 7.81
N ILE A 42 5.08 -19.34 7.05
CA ILE A 42 4.30 -18.38 6.27
C ILE A 42 3.57 -19.09 5.14
N CYS A 43 2.26 -18.93 5.07
CA CYS A 43 1.41 -19.53 4.04
C CYS A 43 0.77 -18.50 3.08
N LEU A 44 0.84 -17.22 3.42
CA LEU A 44 0.19 -16.15 2.67
C LEU A 44 1.09 -14.91 2.63
N PHE A 45 1.20 -14.31 1.45
CA PHE A 45 1.70 -12.96 1.27
C PHE A 45 0.55 -12.07 0.82
N GLU A 46 0.50 -10.85 1.35
CA GLU A 46 -0.52 -9.88 1.00
C GLU A 46 0.06 -8.50 0.78
N THR A 47 -0.58 -7.73 -0.08
CA THR A 47 -0.24 -6.32 -0.34
C THR A 47 -1.46 -5.54 -0.81
N THR A 48 -1.38 -4.23 -0.73
CA THR A 48 -2.45 -3.33 -1.19
C THR A 48 -1.93 -2.34 -2.21
N SER A 49 -2.82 -1.84 -3.07
CA SER A 49 -2.54 -0.78 -4.03
C SER A 49 -3.63 0.28 -4.00
N LEU A 50 -3.23 1.54 -4.01
CA LEU A 50 -4.15 2.68 -4.20
C LEU A 50 -4.58 2.84 -5.66
N TYR A 51 -3.85 2.22 -6.59
CA TYR A 51 -4.14 2.31 -8.02
C TYR A 51 -5.14 1.24 -8.46
N GLY A 52 -5.93 1.57 -9.47
CA GLY A 52 -6.86 0.65 -10.10
C GLY A 52 -8.28 0.66 -9.56
N SER A 53 -8.61 1.50 -8.55
CA SER A 53 -9.99 1.80 -8.15
C SER A 53 -10.53 3.03 -8.87
N THR A 54 -9.76 4.13 -8.86
CA THR A 54 -10.11 5.41 -9.47
C THR A 54 -9.01 5.98 -10.37
N LYS A 55 -7.81 5.41 -10.31
CA LYS A 55 -6.63 5.80 -11.10
C LYS A 55 -6.22 4.67 -12.04
N SER A 56 -5.14 4.89 -12.76
CA SER A 56 -4.58 3.90 -13.69
C SER A 56 -4.44 2.50 -13.10
N VAL A 57 -4.22 1.52 -13.97
CA VAL A 57 -4.03 0.10 -13.64
C VAL A 57 -3.00 -0.09 -12.52
N SER A 58 -3.30 -0.98 -11.57
CA SER A 58 -2.37 -1.33 -10.49
C SER A 58 -1.13 -2.05 -11.04
N GLN A 59 0.03 -1.77 -10.45
CA GLN A 59 1.27 -2.50 -10.80
C GLN A 59 1.17 -4.02 -10.59
N TYR A 60 0.24 -4.48 -9.75
CA TYR A 60 0.03 -5.90 -9.46
C TYR A 60 -0.92 -6.59 -10.43
N ASP A 61 -1.60 -5.84 -11.31
CA ASP A 61 -2.43 -6.43 -12.35
C ASP A 61 -1.56 -7.17 -13.37
N GLY A 62 -2.05 -8.33 -13.83
CA GLY A 62 -1.31 -9.20 -14.75
C GLY A 62 -0.15 -9.98 -14.12
N MET A 63 -0.10 -10.11 -12.79
CA MET A 63 0.94 -10.86 -12.08
C MET A 63 0.54 -12.31 -11.72
N LYS A 64 -0.58 -12.81 -12.24
CA LYS A 64 -0.91 -14.23 -12.05
C LYS A 64 0.20 -15.14 -12.62
N PRO A 65 0.52 -16.26 -11.94
CA PRO A 65 -0.13 -16.80 -10.74
C PRO A 65 0.43 -16.24 -9.42
N TYR A 66 1.47 -15.40 -9.45
CA TYR A 66 2.21 -14.93 -8.27
C TYR A 66 1.37 -14.11 -7.31
N ILE A 67 0.67 -13.11 -7.83
CA ILE A 67 -0.19 -12.20 -7.04
C ILE A 67 -1.55 -12.10 -7.72
N ARG A 68 -2.61 -12.21 -6.93
CA ARG A 68 -4.00 -12.21 -7.40
C ARG A 68 -4.82 -11.15 -6.68
N PHE A 69 -5.64 -10.44 -7.43
CA PHE A 69 -6.64 -9.52 -6.87
C PHE A 69 -7.70 -10.30 -6.09
N LYS A 70 -8.03 -9.84 -4.89
CA LYS A 70 -9.01 -10.46 -3.98
C LYS A 70 -10.21 -9.57 -3.66
N GLY A 71 -10.12 -8.29 -3.94
CA GLY A 71 -11.19 -7.35 -3.62
C GLY A 71 -10.65 -6.00 -3.17
N LEU A 72 -11.49 -5.23 -2.54
CA LEU A 72 -11.15 -3.95 -1.95
C LEU A 72 -10.98 -4.10 -0.44
N THR A 73 -10.14 -3.26 0.17
CA THR A 73 -10.03 -3.20 1.62
C THR A 73 -11.32 -2.65 2.22
N GLU A 74 -11.70 -3.16 3.39
CA GLU A 74 -12.89 -2.67 4.11
C GLU A 74 -12.60 -1.35 4.85
N SER A 75 -11.34 -1.12 5.24
CA SER A 75 -10.95 0.08 5.99
C SER A 75 -10.71 1.26 5.06
N ASP A 76 -11.36 2.37 5.36
CA ASP A 76 -11.09 3.64 4.72
C ASP A 76 -9.79 4.26 5.26
N ILE A 77 -9.07 4.98 4.40
CA ILE A 77 -7.95 5.83 4.85
C ILE A 77 -8.57 7.06 5.51
N VAL A 78 -8.27 7.28 6.77
CA VAL A 78 -8.68 8.51 7.45
C VAL A 78 -7.60 9.56 7.23
N PRO A 79 -7.93 10.74 6.66
CA PRO A 79 -6.99 11.83 6.55
C PRO A 79 -6.50 12.23 7.94
N MET A 80 -5.20 12.41 8.09
CA MET A 80 -4.60 12.83 9.35
C MET A 80 -3.79 14.11 9.15
N MET A 81 -3.93 15.04 10.08
CA MET A 81 -3.04 16.19 10.18
C MET A 81 -1.77 15.83 10.96
N HIS A 82 -0.64 16.41 10.57
CA HIS A 82 0.65 16.21 11.21
C HIS A 82 1.35 17.55 11.47
N GLY A 83 2.36 17.50 12.37
CA GLY A 83 3.20 18.65 12.67
C GLY A 83 2.47 19.78 13.40
N GLN A 84 2.95 21.02 13.20
CA GLN A 84 2.47 22.20 13.91
C GLN A 84 0.96 22.43 13.74
N ARG A 85 0.44 22.24 12.54
CA ARG A 85 -1.01 22.40 12.27
C ARG A 85 -1.90 21.50 13.13
N TYR A 86 -1.45 20.29 13.42
CA TYR A 86 -2.16 19.40 14.34
C TYR A 86 -2.15 19.95 15.78
N THR A 87 -1.00 20.44 16.22
CA THR A 87 -0.82 21.02 17.55
C THR A 87 -1.67 22.27 17.72
N ASP A 88 -1.66 23.16 16.73
CA ASP A 88 -2.44 24.40 16.75
C ASP A 88 -3.96 24.13 16.80
N LEU A 89 -4.42 23.19 15.97
CA LEU A 89 -5.84 22.79 15.98
C LEU A 89 -6.24 22.13 17.31
N LYS A 90 -5.37 21.29 17.87
CA LYS A 90 -5.60 20.66 19.16
C LYS A 90 -5.75 21.72 20.26
N ASN A 91 -4.79 22.63 20.38
CA ASN A 91 -4.82 23.71 21.37
C ASN A 91 -6.06 24.60 21.21
N TYR A 92 -6.39 24.97 19.98
CA TYR A 92 -7.58 25.76 19.68
C TYR A 92 -8.88 25.08 20.14
N VAL A 93 -9.00 23.76 19.91
CA VAL A 93 -10.19 23.02 20.36
C VAL A 93 -10.21 22.87 21.88
N GLU A 94 -9.05 22.64 22.53
CA GLU A 94 -8.95 22.62 24.00
C GLU A 94 -9.37 23.96 24.62
N ASP A 95 -8.94 25.09 24.05
CA ASP A 95 -9.28 26.44 24.51
C ASP A 95 -10.80 26.73 24.39
N ILE A 96 -11.42 26.31 23.29
CA ILE A 96 -12.87 26.54 23.08
C ILE A 96 -13.74 25.62 23.92
N THR A 97 -13.36 24.37 24.05
CA THR A 97 -14.22 23.36 24.68
C THR A 97 -13.94 23.14 26.16
N GLY A 98 -12.78 23.59 26.64
CA GLY A 98 -12.28 23.29 28.00
C GLY A 98 -11.87 21.82 28.20
N ASP A 99 -11.95 21.00 27.16
CA ASP A 99 -11.65 19.57 27.21
C ASP A 99 -10.16 19.32 26.94
N LEU A 100 -9.46 18.69 27.87
CA LEU A 100 -8.08 18.25 27.65
C LEU A 100 -8.07 17.01 26.76
N LEU A 101 -7.46 17.14 25.57
CA LEU A 101 -7.38 16.07 24.58
C LEU A 101 -6.22 15.09 24.79
N GLY A 102 -5.50 15.26 25.91
CA GLY A 102 -4.37 14.42 26.29
C GLY A 102 -3.03 14.88 25.67
N GLY A 103 -1.92 14.45 26.29
CA GLY A 103 -0.58 14.83 25.89
C GLY A 103 -0.17 14.38 24.50
N ASP A 104 0.94 14.91 24.00
CA ASP A 104 1.53 14.51 22.72
C ASP A 104 1.81 13.00 22.72
N THR A 105 1.22 12.32 21.75
CA THR A 105 1.29 10.88 21.68
C THR A 105 2.06 10.47 20.42
N SER A 106 3.19 9.84 20.62
CA SER A 106 4.06 9.37 19.54
C SER A 106 3.44 8.29 18.66
N THR A 107 2.34 7.67 19.09
CA THR A 107 1.71 6.55 18.37
C THR A 107 0.59 7.00 17.46
N THR A 108 0.62 6.54 16.20
CA THR A 108 -0.36 6.87 15.15
C THR A 108 -1.81 6.60 15.59
N SER A 109 -2.07 5.52 16.31
CA SER A 109 -3.43 5.16 16.77
C SER A 109 -4.00 6.14 17.80
N ARG A 110 -3.15 6.70 18.67
CA ARG A 110 -3.59 7.73 19.63
C ARG A 110 -3.86 9.06 18.93
N LYS A 111 -2.98 9.48 18.03
CA LYS A 111 -3.20 10.68 17.21
C LYS A 111 -4.51 10.59 16.40
N LEU A 112 -4.81 9.43 15.85
CA LEU A 112 -6.06 9.21 15.13
C LEU A 112 -7.29 9.37 16.05
N ARG A 113 -7.28 8.80 17.25
CA ARG A 113 -8.38 8.96 18.20
C ARG A 113 -8.56 10.42 18.62
N THR A 114 -7.46 11.12 18.94
CA THR A 114 -7.49 12.54 19.28
C THR A 114 -8.03 13.37 18.12
N PHE A 115 -7.57 13.12 16.91
CA PHE A 115 -8.04 13.81 15.71
C PHE A 115 -9.55 13.57 15.45
N THR A 116 -10.02 12.34 15.61
CA THR A 116 -11.46 12.02 15.52
C THR A 116 -12.28 12.77 16.58
N LYS A 117 -11.75 12.88 17.83
CA LYS A 117 -12.40 13.66 18.89
C LYS A 117 -12.42 15.16 18.55
N ILE A 118 -11.30 15.70 18.04
CA ILE A 118 -11.22 17.10 17.57
C ILE A 118 -12.30 17.37 16.52
N ILE A 119 -12.42 16.53 15.50
CA ILE A 119 -13.45 16.67 14.46
C ILE A 119 -14.87 16.67 15.07
N ALA A 120 -15.14 15.77 16.00
CA ALA A 120 -16.44 15.68 16.66
C ALA A 120 -16.77 16.94 17.49
N LEU A 121 -15.79 17.44 18.27
CA LEU A 121 -15.95 18.66 19.07
C LEU A 121 -16.11 19.90 18.20
N THR A 122 -15.32 20.04 17.14
CA THR A 122 -15.45 21.14 16.16
C THR A 122 -16.83 21.14 15.50
N LYS A 123 -17.34 19.97 15.10
CA LYS A 123 -18.70 19.84 14.54
C LYS A 123 -19.77 20.26 15.53
N ALA A 124 -19.61 19.89 16.79
CA ALA A 124 -20.55 20.28 17.85
C ALA A 124 -20.53 21.78 18.13
N ALA A 125 -19.33 22.36 18.23
CA ALA A 125 -19.15 23.79 18.51
C ALA A 125 -19.66 24.70 17.36
N LEU A 126 -19.50 24.29 16.12
CA LEU A 126 -19.89 25.04 14.93
C LEU A 126 -21.29 24.68 14.41
N LYS A 127 -22.07 23.90 15.17
CA LYS A 127 -23.39 23.44 14.73
C LYS A 127 -24.34 24.61 14.47
N GLY A 128 -24.91 24.66 13.26
CA GLY A 128 -25.89 25.70 12.86
C GLY A 128 -25.26 27.02 12.43
N THR A 129 -23.94 27.06 12.20
CA THR A 129 -23.22 28.20 11.63
C THR A 129 -22.81 27.94 10.19
N PRO A 130 -22.64 28.99 9.34
CA PRO A 130 -22.11 28.83 7.98
C PRO A 130 -20.72 28.15 7.95
N GLU A 131 -19.87 28.47 8.92
CA GLU A 131 -18.54 27.86 9.06
C GLU A 131 -18.65 26.36 9.39
N GLY A 132 -19.68 25.98 10.16
CA GLY A 132 -19.97 24.55 10.44
C GLY A 132 -20.41 23.79 9.19
N ASP A 133 -21.17 24.40 8.32
CA ASP A 133 -21.58 23.80 7.05
C ASP A 133 -20.38 23.63 6.11
N GLU A 134 -19.50 24.62 6.00
CA GLU A 134 -18.24 24.53 5.24
C GLU A 134 -17.31 23.46 5.81
N PHE A 135 -17.15 23.40 7.14
CA PHE A 135 -16.35 22.39 7.81
C PHE A 135 -16.89 20.98 7.52
N ASN A 136 -18.21 20.78 7.64
CA ASN A 136 -18.84 19.49 7.34
C ASN A 136 -18.62 19.09 5.88
N LEU A 137 -18.81 19.99 4.94
CA LEU A 137 -18.57 19.75 3.53
C LEU A 137 -17.10 19.37 3.26
N THR A 138 -16.17 20.07 3.89
CA THR A 138 -14.72 19.77 3.79
C THR A 138 -14.40 18.38 4.32
N ILE A 139 -14.94 17.99 5.48
CA ILE A 139 -14.74 16.65 6.03
C ILE A 139 -15.36 15.57 5.13
N GLU A 140 -16.54 15.80 4.58
CA GLU A 140 -17.18 14.86 3.66
C GLU A 140 -16.39 14.70 2.35
N ASN A 141 -15.89 15.81 1.80
CA ASN A 141 -15.03 15.76 0.62
C ASN A 141 -13.70 15.04 0.92
N ALA A 142 -13.09 15.28 2.08
CA ALA A 142 -11.90 14.58 2.51
C ALA A 142 -12.15 13.06 2.65
N LYS A 143 -13.32 12.65 3.16
CA LYS A 143 -13.71 11.23 3.22
C LYS A 143 -13.89 10.61 1.83
N LYS A 144 -14.41 11.36 0.86
CA LYS A 144 -14.53 10.90 -0.54
C LYS A 144 -13.16 10.66 -1.21
N LEU A 145 -12.11 11.38 -0.75
CA LEU A 145 -10.74 11.18 -1.22
C LEU A 145 -10.10 9.91 -0.65
N THR A 146 -10.70 9.31 0.38
CA THR A 146 -10.22 8.07 0.99
C THR A 146 -10.63 6.88 0.12
N GLU A 147 -9.81 6.56 -0.86
CA GLU A 147 -10.07 5.45 -1.75
C GLU A 147 -9.81 4.12 -1.05
N LYS A 148 -10.77 3.19 -1.18
CA LYS A 148 -10.55 1.78 -0.83
C LYS A 148 -9.37 1.26 -1.65
N LYS A 149 -8.43 0.62 -0.98
CA LYS A 149 -7.27 0.03 -1.65
C LYS A 149 -7.67 -1.29 -2.31
N ARG A 150 -7.11 -1.56 -3.46
CA ARG A 150 -7.16 -2.90 -4.04
C ARG A 150 -6.30 -3.84 -3.21
N TYR A 151 -6.85 -4.98 -2.85
CA TYR A 151 -6.22 -5.99 -2.02
C TYR A 151 -5.77 -7.18 -2.88
N TYR A 152 -4.54 -7.58 -2.70
CA TYR A 152 -3.89 -8.63 -3.46
C TYR A 152 -3.22 -9.64 -2.54
N ILE A 153 -3.27 -10.91 -2.94
CA ILE A 153 -2.65 -12.01 -2.20
C ILE A 153 -1.82 -12.93 -3.07
N SER A 154 -0.91 -13.65 -2.43
CA SER A 154 -0.25 -14.85 -2.94
C SER A 154 -0.29 -15.95 -1.88
N ASP A 155 -0.67 -17.14 -2.29
CA ASP A 155 -0.64 -18.35 -1.46
C ASP A 155 0.64 -19.18 -1.69
N TYR A 156 1.65 -18.60 -2.34
CA TYR A 156 2.89 -19.30 -2.72
C TYR A 156 2.67 -20.59 -3.53
N GLY A 157 1.51 -20.72 -4.16
CA GLY A 157 1.14 -21.92 -4.91
C GLY A 157 0.66 -23.10 -4.06
N PHE A 158 0.41 -22.91 -2.75
CA PHE A 158 -0.21 -23.93 -1.92
C PHE A 158 -1.71 -24.04 -2.20
N LYS A 159 -2.23 -25.29 -2.22
CA LYS A 159 -3.65 -25.55 -2.52
C LYS A 159 -4.57 -25.50 -1.31
N ASN A 160 -4.03 -25.61 -0.09
CA ASN A 160 -4.80 -25.72 1.15
C ASN A 160 -4.53 -24.59 2.16
N THR A 161 -4.10 -23.42 1.69
CA THR A 161 -3.77 -22.27 2.53
C THR A 161 -4.93 -21.89 3.47
N VAL A 162 -6.18 -21.93 3.00
CA VAL A 162 -7.36 -21.59 3.81
C VAL A 162 -7.56 -22.58 4.96
N ASP A 163 -7.42 -23.87 4.70
CA ASP A 163 -7.57 -24.89 5.74
C ASP A 163 -6.43 -24.82 6.76
N TYR A 164 -5.21 -24.51 6.30
CA TYR A 164 -4.07 -24.25 7.15
C TYR A 164 -4.31 -23.05 8.07
N MET A 165 -4.76 -21.92 7.54
CA MET A 165 -5.08 -20.72 8.31
C MET A 165 -6.21 -20.92 9.33
N ASN A 166 -7.16 -21.81 9.01
CA ASN A 166 -8.26 -22.18 9.91
C ASN A 166 -7.89 -23.31 10.89
N CYS A 167 -6.61 -23.69 10.98
CA CYS A 167 -6.12 -24.76 11.86
C CYS A 167 -6.78 -26.13 11.61
N LYS A 168 -7.31 -26.38 10.41
CA LYS A 168 -7.85 -27.68 10.02
C LYS A 168 -6.77 -28.67 9.60
N THR A 169 -5.59 -28.19 9.30
CA THR A 169 -4.39 -28.97 8.98
C THR A 169 -3.14 -28.24 9.44
N ASP A 170 -2.13 -28.98 9.81
CA ASP A 170 -0.80 -28.53 10.23
C ASP A 170 0.22 -28.50 9.09
N LYS A 171 -0.16 -28.97 7.90
CA LYS A 171 0.73 -29.11 6.75
C LYS A 171 0.20 -28.32 5.55
N LEU A 172 1.10 -27.55 4.94
CA LEU A 172 0.87 -26.93 3.64
C LEU A 172 1.14 -27.95 2.53
N LEU A 173 0.23 -28.01 1.56
CA LEU A 173 0.31 -28.95 0.43
C LEU A 173 0.57 -28.17 -0.86
N PRO A 174 1.62 -28.53 -1.64
CA PRO A 174 1.86 -27.97 -2.96
C PRO A 174 0.63 -28.10 -3.86
N GLY A 175 0.33 -27.04 -4.60
CA GLY A 175 -0.69 -27.00 -5.63
C GLY A 175 -0.07 -26.92 -7.03
N GLU A 176 -0.91 -26.73 -8.04
CA GLU A 176 -0.52 -26.68 -9.46
C GLU A 176 0.52 -25.60 -9.78
N ASN A 177 0.49 -24.47 -9.07
CA ASN A 177 1.41 -23.36 -9.33
C ASN A 177 2.61 -23.31 -8.36
N TYR A 178 2.79 -24.33 -7.53
CA TYR A 178 3.83 -24.32 -6.49
C TYR A 178 5.24 -24.09 -7.06
N GLU A 179 5.61 -24.86 -8.07
CA GLU A 179 6.94 -24.77 -8.69
C GLU A 179 7.20 -23.42 -9.38
N LYS A 180 6.13 -22.72 -9.82
CA LYS A 180 6.29 -21.38 -10.40
C LYS A 180 6.84 -20.36 -9.41
N HIS A 181 6.66 -20.59 -8.12
CA HIS A 181 7.18 -19.74 -7.05
C HIS A 181 8.66 -20.03 -6.70
N GLU A 182 9.29 -20.98 -7.35
CA GLU A 182 10.75 -21.12 -7.30
C GLU A 182 11.42 -19.88 -7.90
N LEU A 183 12.46 -19.35 -7.22
CA LEU A 183 13.11 -18.10 -7.61
C LEU A 183 13.57 -18.06 -9.07
N PRO A 184 14.19 -19.14 -9.63
CA PRO A 184 14.55 -19.16 -11.06
C PRO A 184 13.35 -18.97 -11.99
N ASN A 185 12.20 -19.58 -11.68
CA ASN A 185 10.98 -19.48 -12.48
C ASN A 185 10.37 -18.08 -12.39
N VAL A 186 10.42 -17.46 -11.21
CA VAL A 186 10.02 -16.05 -11.00
C VAL A 186 10.86 -15.11 -11.86
N ILE A 187 12.18 -15.30 -11.87
CA ILE A 187 13.12 -14.47 -12.64
C ILE A 187 12.85 -14.62 -14.14
N GLU A 188 12.67 -15.85 -14.64
CA GLU A 188 12.43 -16.08 -16.07
C GLU A 188 11.09 -15.50 -16.54
N TRP A 189 10.04 -15.66 -15.75
CA TRP A 189 8.76 -15.00 -16.01
C TRP A 189 8.89 -13.47 -16.12
N TRP A 190 9.63 -12.86 -15.19
CA TRP A 190 9.85 -11.42 -15.22
C TRP A 190 10.71 -11.01 -16.41
N ARG A 191 11.80 -11.73 -16.69
CA ARG A 191 12.72 -11.44 -17.81
C ARG A 191 11.98 -11.36 -19.13
N THR A 192 11.12 -12.32 -19.42
CA THR A 192 10.29 -12.34 -20.63
C THR A 192 9.43 -11.09 -20.75
N LYS A 193 8.78 -10.68 -19.67
CA LYS A 193 7.95 -9.45 -19.65
C LYS A 193 8.78 -8.18 -19.75
N ALA A 194 9.92 -8.13 -19.08
CA ALA A 194 10.81 -6.97 -19.09
C ALA A 194 11.43 -6.73 -20.47
N ILE A 195 11.83 -7.77 -21.18
CA ILE A 195 12.34 -7.67 -22.57
C ILE A 195 11.26 -7.05 -23.45
N ASN A 196 10.05 -7.59 -23.45
CA ASN A 196 8.95 -7.06 -24.25
C ASN A 196 8.65 -5.60 -23.91
N ARG A 197 8.69 -5.25 -22.62
CA ARG A 197 8.48 -3.87 -22.16
C ARG A 197 9.61 -2.94 -22.60
N TYR A 198 10.85 -3.41 -22.52
CA TYR A 198 12.02 -2.66 -23.00
C TYR A 198 11.89 -2.31 -24.49
N GLU A 199 11.58 -3.29 -25.33
CA GLU A 199 11.42 -3.07 -26.77
C GLU A 199 10.29 -2.09 -27.06
N THR A 200 9.17 -2.19 -26.34
CA THR A 200 8.07 -1.23 -26.46
C THR A 200 8.51 0.18 -26.10
N LEU A 201 9.17 0.38 -24.96
CA LEU A 201 9.66 1.69 -24.52
C LEU A 201 10.68 2.27 -25.50
N LYS A 202 11.54 1.43 -26.06
CA LYS A 202 12.54 1.82 -27.06
C LYS A 202 11.88 2.30 -28.34
N SER A 203 10.92 1.53 -28.87
CA SER A 203 10.20 1.89 -30.09
C SER A 203 9.35 3.15 -29.96
N GLU A 204 8.83 3.42 -28.75
CA GLU A 204 8.06 4.62 -28.43
C GLU A 204 8.94 5.84 -28.06
N GLY A 205 10.25 5.71 -28.04
CA GLY A 205 11.17 6.79 -27.62
C GLY A 205 11.06 7.18 -26.15
N ARG A 206 10.52 6.30 -25.31
CA ARG A 206 10.27 6.52 -23.87
C ARG A 206 11.28 5.84 -22.96
N LEU A 207 12.32 5.24 -23.54
CA LEU A 207 13.38 4.59 -22.78
C LEU A 207 14.24 5.62 -22.08
N ARG A 208 14.32 5.54 -20.77
CA ARG A 208 15.25 6.34 -19.98
C ARG A 208 16.54 5.57 -19.75
N THR A 209 17.64 6.19 -20.13
CA THR A 209 18.99 5.62 -19.99
C THR A 209 19.80 6.27 -18.89
N GLU A 210 19.37 7.44 -18.42
CA GLU A 210 20.10 8.23 -17.41
C GLU A 210 19.40 8.17 -16.05
N LEU A 211 20.22 8.16 -14.99
CA LEU A 211 19.73 8.29 -13.63
C LEU A 211 19.36 9.76 -13.37
N GLU A 212 18.15 9.99 -12.85
CA GLU A 212 17.80 11.32 -12.38
C GLU A 212 18.55 11.65 -11.09
N VAL A 213 19.30 12.73 -11.11
CA VAL A 213 19.85 13.32 -9.90
C VAL A 213 18.76 14.18 -9.26
N TRP A 214 18.28 13.75 -8.10
CA TRP A 214 17.29 14.50 -7.35
C TRP A 214 17.98 15.60 -6.57
N THR A 215 17.59 16.86 -6.80
CA THR A 215 18.03 18.03 -6.04
C THR A 215 16.83 18.66 -5.34
N SER A 216 17.05 19.21 -4.15
CA SER A 216 16.00 19.93 -3.41
C SER A 216 15.40 21.06 -4.26
N GLY A 217 14.06 21.12 -4.35
CA GLY A 217 13.35 22.10 -5.15
C GLY A 217 13.12 21.74 -6.62
N LYS A 218 13.57 20.59 -7.07
CA LYS A 218 13.27 20.09 -8.41
C LYS A 218 11.93 19.36 -8.43
N ASP A 219 11.06 19.72 -9.35
CA ASP A 219 9.81 18.99 -9.58
C ASP A 219 10.10 17.55 -10.02
N ILE A 220 9.52 16.61 -9.29
CA ILE A 220 9.62 15.19 -9.63
C ILE A 220 8.57 14.88 -10.69
N GLN A 221 9.00 14.67 -11.92
CA GLN A 221 8.13 14.14 -12.96
C GLN A 221 7.94 12.64 -12.74
N ILE A 222 6.74 12.26 -12.32
CA ILE A 222 6.35 10.85 -12.27
C ILE A 222 6.03 10.41 -13.70
N ILE A 223 6.96 9.71 -14.33
CA ILE A 223 6.76 9.10 -15.64
C ILE A 223 6.20 7.70 -15.43
N ARG A 224 5.01 7.51 -15.91
CA ARG A 224 4.31 6.22 -15.90
C ARG A 224 4.17 5.65 -17.30
#